data_4fed80b9b058e4ce3a2f1c588f61be37
#
_entry.id   4fed80b9b058e4ce3a2f1c588f61be37
#
_cell.length_a   1.000
_cell.length_b   1.000
_cell.length_c   1.000
_cell.angle_alpha   90.00
_cell.angle_beta   90.00
_cell.angle_gamma   90.00
#
_symmetry.space_group_name_H-M   'P 1'
#
loop_
_entity.id
_entity.type
_entity.pdbx_description
1 polymer ?
#
loop_
_entity_poly.entity_id
_entity_poly.type
_entity_poly.pdbx_seq_one_letter_code
_entity_poly.pdbx_strand_id
1 'polypeptide(L)'
;MSRQFDAIIIGTGQAGPSLAARFAAAGMTVAIIERHKFGGTCVNTGCIPTKTLVASAYAAHVARRGAEYGFAVNGDVRVDMKRVKARKDEVSGRSNRGVEEWLRGLKNCTVIQGHARFQLSHTVAVNDEVLQADKLFINVGGRASVPAMPGIQDVPFLTNSSMMDVDFLPEHLVIVGGSYIGLEFGQMYRRFGSEVTIVEMGPRLIGREDEDISEAVRQILGAEGIQIRLNAKCISLAKRDSRIAVGIGCDEGPPEVLGTHVLLAVGRTPNTHDLGLDRAGVATDERGYIIVDDQLQTNVPGVWALGDCNGRGAFTHTSYNDYEIVADNLLNGDHRRVSDRIQTYALFTDPPLGRCGMTDAEIRKSGRAALATKHPMSRVSRAVEKGETQGFIKVAVDADTKQILSAAILGTGGDEVVHVLLDAMYAKAPYTVVQRAMHIHPTVAEFLPTVLSKLEPFS
;
A
#
# COMPACT_ATOMS: atom_id res chain seq x y z
N MET A 1 38.58 12.85 -7.68
CA MET A 1 38.72 12.78 -6.20
C MET A 1 37.39 12.35 -5.63
N SER A 2 37.36 11.46 -4.65
CA SER A 2 36.12 11.05 -3.99
C SER A 2 35.68 12.11 -2.97
N ARG A 3 34.35 12.35 -2.88
CA ARG A 3 33.78 13.20 -1.83
C ARG A 3 33.37 12.31 -0.65
N GLN A 4 33.74 12.75 0.55
CA GLN A 4 33.46 12.03 1.80
C GLN A 4 32.19 12.57 2.48
N PHE A 5 31.39 11.67 3.03
CA PHE A 5 30.20 11.96 3.83
C PHE A 5 30.14 11.02 5.04
N ASP A 6 29.44 11.41 6.08
CA ASP A 6 29.16 10.50 7.20
C ASP A 6 28.09 9.46 6.82
N ALA A 7 27.16 9.83 5.93
CA ALA A 7 26.10 8.95 5.43
C ALA A 7 25.75 9.21 3.97
N ILE A 8 25.49 8.14 3.22
CA ILE A 8 24.94 8.21 1.86
C ILE A 8 23.58 7.47 1.85
N ILE A 9 22.54 8.13 1.34
CA ILE A 9 21.20 7.58 1.18
C ILE A 9 20.87 7.49 -0.30
N ILE A 10 20.52 6.31 -0.78
CA ILE A 10 20.17 6.06 -2.18
C ILE A 10 18.65 5.92 -2.30
N GLY A 11 18.00 6.96 -2.83
CA GLY A 11 16.56 7.06 -3.03
C GLY A 11 15.87 8.00 -2.04
N THR A 12 14.92 8.79 -2.57
CA THR A 12 14.09 9.73 -1.80
C THR A 12 12.67 9.19 -1.55
N GLY A 13 12.51 7.86 -1.50
CA GLY A 13 11.30 7.22 -1.00
C GLY A 13 11.06 7.56 0.47
N GLN A 14 9.97 7.08 1.06
CA GLN A 14 9.46 7.57 2.35
C GLN A 14 10.44 7.49 3.53
N ALA A 15 11.38 6.54 3.54
CA ALA A 15 12.42 6.46 4.57
C ALA A 15 13.55 7.49 4.36
N GLY A 16 13.98 7.69 3.11
CA GLY A 16 15.21 8.45 2.79
C GLY A 16 15.21 9.89 3.28
N PRO A 17 14.22 10.73 2.93
CA PRO A 17 14.16 12.13 3.35
C PRO A 17 14.16 12.32 4.87
N SER A 18 13.36 11.53 5.58
CA SER A 18 13.26 11.60 7.05
C SER A 18 14.57 11.15 7.71
N LEU A 19 15.22 10.12 7.17
CA LEU A 19 16.53 9.68 7.64
C LEU A 19 17.61 10.74 7.40
N ALA A 20 17.63 11.36 6.20
CA ALA A 20 18.56 12.45 5.88
C ALA A 20 18.40 13.63 6.84
N ALA A 21 17.15 14.02 7.11
CA ALA A 21 16.85 15.13 8.03
C ALA A 21 17.33 14.84 9.47
N ARG A 22 17.09 13.61 9.99
CA ARG A 22 17.54 13.21 11.33
C ARG A 22 19.07 13.19 11.45
N PHE A 23 19.76 12.65 10.46
CA PHE A 23 21.22 12.62 10.45
C PHE A 23 21.83 14.02 10.32
N ALA A 24 21.30 14.85 9.42
CA ALA A 24 21.73 16.23 9.25
C ALA A 24 21.50 17.06 10.53
N ALA A 25 20.39 16.85 11.22
CA ALA A 25 20.10 17.49 12.52
C ALA A 25 21.05 17.02 13.63
N ALA A 26 21.54 15.78 13.56
CA ALA A 26 22.56 15.25 14.46
C ALA A 26 23.99 15.72 14.13
N GLY A 27 24.14 16.63 13.15
CA GLY A 27 25.42 17.21 12.74
C GLY A 27 26.21 16.41 11.70
N MET A 28 25.66 15.29 11.21
CA MET A 28 26.30 14.48 10.18
C MET A 28 26.23 15.14 8.80
N THR A 29 27.24 14.94 7.99
CA THR A 29 27.24 15.29 6.58
C THR A 29 26.57 14.17 5.78
N VAL A 30 25.49 14.48 5.03
CA VAL A 30 24.66 13.51 4.34
C VAL A 30 24.64 13.79 2.85
N ALA A 31 24.81 12.75 2.02
CA ALA A 31 24.45 12.78 0.60
C ALA A 31 23.17 11.98 0.40
N ILE A 32 22.15 12.57 -0.22
CA ILE A 32 20.94 11.87 -0.65
C ILE A 32 20.81 11.92 -2.17
N ILE A 33 20.59 10.76 -2.78
CA ILE A 33 20.63 10.59 -4.23
C ILE A 33 19.27 10.16 -4.75
N GLU A 34 18.74 10.86 -5.77
CA GLU A 34 17.48 10.48 -6.43
C GLU A 34 17.70 10.41 -7.95
N ARG A 35 17.29 9.29 -8.56
CA ARG A 35 17.46 9.13 -10.00
C ARG A 35 16.32 9.71 -10.85
N HIS A 36 15.09 9.83 -10.29
CA HIS A 36 13.92 10.26 -11.03
C HIS A 36 13.16 11.40 -10.34
N LYS A 37 12.10 11.07 -9.59
CA LYS A 37 11.22 12.04 -8.95
C LYS A 37 11.31 11.92 -7.43
N PHE A 38 11.45 13.04 -6.75
CA PHE A 38 11.50 13.09 -5.29
C PHE A 38 10.22 12.55 -4.66
N GLY A 39 10.34 11.90 -3.51
CA GLY A 39 9.23 11.31 -2.75
C GLY A 39 8.88 9.87 -3.12
N GLY A 40 9.55 9.29 -4.14
CA GLY A 40 9.42 7.88 -4.53
C GLY A 40 8.01 7.50 -5.00
N THR A 41 7.69 6.21 -4.92
CA THR A 41 6.40 5.64 -5.39
C THR A 41 5.21 6.29 -4.70
N CYS A 42 5.23 6.46 -3.38
CA CYS A 42 4.11 6.99 -2.61
C CYS A 42 3.62 8.35 -3.13
N VAL A 43 4.54 9.28 -3.40
CA VAL A 43 4.24 10.63 -3.85
C VAL A 43 3.84 10.66 -5.33
N ASN A 44 4.50 9.87 -6.17
CA ASN A 44 4.42 10.05 -7.62
C ASN A 44 3.51 9.06 -8.36
N THR A 45 3.44 7.80 -7.90
CA THR A 45 2.70 6.72 -8.60
C THR A 45 1.99 5.74 -7.65
N GLY A 46 1.87 6.10 -6.38
CA GLY A 46 1.28 5.26 -5.32
C GLY A 46 0.22 6.00 -4.51
N CYS A 47 0.45 6.12 -3.19
CA CYS A 47 -0.56 6.55 -2.22
C CYS A 47 -1.23 7.89 -2.57
N ILE A 48 -0.43 8.96 -2.72
CA ILE A 48 -0.97 10.31 -2.94
C ILE A 48 -1.80 10.41 -4.22
N PRO A 49 -1.27 10.06 -5.42
CA PRO A 49 -2.07 10.15 -6.63
C PRO A 49 -3.26 9.19 -6.62
N THR A 50 -3.09 7.96 -6.15
CA THR A 50 -4.20 6.98 -6.12
C THR A 50 -5.32 7.44 -5.20
N LYS A 51 -5.02 7.89 -3.96
CA LYS A 51 -6.04 8.35 -3.03
C LYS A 51 -6.70 9.65 -3.47
N THR A 52 -5.99 10.48 -4.24
CA THR A 52 -6.59 11.64 -4.92
C THR A 52 -7.62 11.22 -5.98
N LEU A 53 -7.32 10.15 -6.74
CA LEU A 53 -8.26 9.55 -7.69
C LEU A 53 -9.44 8.89 -6.98
N VAL A 54 -9.20 8.12 -5.90
CA VAL A 54 -10.25 7.52 -5.03
C VAL A 54 -11.22 8.60 -4.54
N ALA A 55 -10.71 9.73 -4.04
CA ALA A 55 -11.54 10.83 -3.57
C ALA A 55 -12.40 11.43 -4.70
N SER A 56 -11.87 11.55 -5.92
CA SER A 56 -12.64 12.01 -7.09
C SER A 56 -13.72 11.01 -7.49
N ALA A 57 -13.40 9.70 -7.43
CA ALA A 57 -14.35 8.62 -7.72
C ALA A 57 -15.47 8.55 -6.68
N TYR A 58 -15.12 8.72 -5.41
CA TYR A 58 -16.10 8.79 -4.31
C TYR A 58 -17.05 9.97 -4.47
N ALA A 59 -16.54 11.16 -4.81
CA ALA A 59 -17.38 12.33 -5.06
C ALA A 59 -18.39 12.10 -6.21
N ALA A 60 -17.96 11.47 -7.31
CA ALA A 60 -18.86 11.09 -8.41
C ALA A 60 -19.90 10.03 -7.99
N HIS A 61 -19.50 9.07 -7.15
CA HIS A 61 -20.39 8.06 -6.60
C HIS A 61 -21.47 8.68 -5.71
N VAL A 62 -21.09 9.53 -4.76
CA VAL A 62 -22.05 10.25 -3.87
C VAL A 62 -23.00 11.14 -4.68
N ALA A 63 -22.50 11.84 -5.70
CA ALA A 63 -23.35 12.66 -6.56
C ALA A 63 -24.45 11.84 -7.27
N ARG A 64 -24.14 10.58 -7.70
CA ARG A 64 -25.14 9.69 -8.32
C ARG A 64 -26.16 9.17 -7.30
N ARG A 65 -25.79 9.11 -6.04
CA ARG A 65 -26.67 8.74 -4.92
C ARG A 65 -27.47 9.90 -4.35
N GLY A 66 -27.45 11.08 -5.01
CA GLY A 66 -28.09 12.29 -4.52
C GLY A 66 -29.55 12.12 -4.09
N ALA A 67 -30.32 11.27 -4.79
CA ALA A 67 -31.71 10.96 -4.44
C ALA A 67 -31.85 10.33 -3.05
N GLU A 68 -30.89 9.50 -2.62
CA GLU A 68 -30.88 8.90 -1.28
C GLU A 68 -30.67 9.96 -0.19
N TYR A 69 -30.02 11.07 -0.52
CA TYR A 69 -29.74 12.22 0.36
C TYR A 69 -30.74 13.37 0.19
N GLY A 70 -31.80 13.18 -0.62
CA GLY A 70 -32.85 14.16 -0.80
C GLY A 70 -32.55 15.29 -1.78
N PHE A 71 -31.55 15.15 -2.67
CA PHE A 71 -31.29 16.12 -3.73
C PHE A 71 -31.19 15.46 -5.11
N ALA A 72 -31.50 16.23 -6.13
CA ALA A 72 -31.40 15.80 -7.52
C ALA A 72 -30.24 16.50 -8.22
N VAL A 73 -29.48 15.74 -9.03
CA VAL A 73 -28.53 16.29 -9.97
C VAL A 73 -29.21 16.40 -11.34
N ASN A 74 -29.20 17.57 -11.94
CA ASN A 74 -29.78 17.77 -13.26
C ASN A 74 -28.90 17.11 -14.33
N GLY A 75 -29.44 16.06 -14.95
CA GLY A 75 -28.75 15.25 -15.96
C GLY A 75 -27.81 14.20 -15.37
N ASP A 76 -27.03 13.55 -16.24
CA ASP A 76 -26.10 12.50 -15.86
C ASP A 76 -24.84 13.06 -15.20
N VAL A 77 -24.36 12.42 -14.14
CA VAL A 77 -23.05 12.73 -13.54
C VAL A 77 -21.96 12.22 -14.47
N ARG A 78 -21.41 13.12 -15.27
CA ARG A 78 -20.32 12.83 -16.21
C ARG A 78 -18.97 13.18 -15.58
N VAL A 79 -17.99 12.30 -15.77
CA VAL A 79 -16.63 12.49 -15.27
C VAL A 79 -15.74 13.00 -16.39
N ASP A 80 -15.09 14.15 -16.16
CA ASP A 80 -14.05 14.69 -17.03
C ASP A 80 -12.68 14.17 -16.56
N MET A 81 -12.18 13.15 -17.23
CA MET A 81 -10.91 12.48 -16.87
C MET A 81 -9.71 13.43 -17.00
N LYS A 82 -9.73 14.41 -17.89
CA LYS A 82 -8.66 15.42 -18.00
C LYS A 82 -8.60 16.28 -16.74
N ARG A 83 -9.74 16.69 -16.21
CA ARG A 83 -9.81 17.45 -14.95
C ARG A 83 -9.48 16.60 -13.73
N VAL A 84 -9.91 15.32 -13.72
CA VAL A 84 -9.54 14.37 -12.67
C VAL A 84 -8.02 14.19 -12.64
N LYS A 85 -7.40 13.97 -13.81
CA LYS A 85 -5.94 13.87 -13.92
C LYS A 85 -5.25 15.16 -13.48
N ALA A 86 -5.70 16.32 -13.96
CA ALA A 86 -5.10 17.60 -13.60
C ALA A 86 -5.12 17.85 -12.08
N ARG A 87 -6.25 17.53 -11.40
CA ARG A 87 -6.33 17.61 -9.92
C ARG A 87 -5.33 16.68 -9.25
N LYS A 88 -5.23 15.42 -9.70
CA LYS A 88 -4.27 14.45 -9.20
C LYS A 88 -2.83 14.92 -9.41
N ASP A 89 -2.50 15.46 -10.60
CA ASP A 89 -1.17 15.98 -10.92
C ASP A 89 -0.79 17.19 -10.07
N GLU A 90 -1.74 18.08 -9.77
CA GLU A 90 -1.52 19.21 -8.87
C GLU A 90 -1.15 18.75 -7.46
N VAL A 91 -1.92 17.80 -6.89
CA VAL A 91 -1.69 17.28 -5.53
C VAL A 91 -0.34 16.54 -5.43
N SER A 92 -0.08 15.64 -6.38
CA SER A 92 1.19 14.90 -6.42
C SER A 92 2.38 15.82 -6.71
N GLY A 93 2.24 16.76 -7.64
CA GLY A 93 3.29 17.71 -8.00
C GLY A 93 3.66 18.64 -6.84
N ARG A 94 2.67 19.09 -6.06
CA ARG A 94 2.92 19.87 -4.84
C ARG A 94 3.72 19.06 -3.82
N SER A 95 3.33 17.83 -3.58
CA SER A 95 4.04 16.94 -2.65
C SER A 95 5.46 16.61 -3.12
N ASN A 96 5.65 16.38 -4.42
CA ASN A 96 6.97 16.12 -4.99
C ASN A 96 7.91 17.31 -4.80
N ARG A 97 7.47 18.52 -5.19
CA ARG A 97 8.24 19.77 -4.98
C ARG A 97 8.53 20.01 -3.50
N GLY A 98 7.55 19.79 -2.63
CA GLY A 98 7.73 19.96 -1.20
C GLY A 98 8.82 19.05 -0.61
N VAL A 99 8.93 17.80 -1.06
CA VAL A 99 10.03 16.90 -0.65
C VAL A 99 11.37 17.41 -1.17
N GLU A 100 11.46 17.84 -2.41
CA GLU A 100 12.71 18.38 -2.98
C GLU A 100 13.15 19.65 -2.28
N GLU A 101 12.25 20.62 -2.11
CA GLU A 101 12.50 21.89 -1.42
C GLU A 101 12.95 21.65 0.03
N TRP A 102 12.28 20.75 0.73
CA TRP A 102 12.65 20.37 2.09
C TRP A 102 14.09 19.82 2.17
N LEU A 103 14.41 18.84 1.32
CA LEU A 103 15.74 18.24 1.30
C LEU A 103 16.84 19.25 0.95
N ARG A 104 16.59 20.12 -0.05
CA ARG A 104 17.57 21.16 -0.46
C ARG A 104 17.72 22.25 0.60
N GLY A 105 16.74 22.44 1.46
CA GLY A 105 16.79 23.37 2.60
C GLY A 105 17.50 22.84 3.83
N LEU A 106 17.82 21.54 3.88
CA LEU A 106 18.50 20.94 5.04
C LEU A 106 19.97 21.36 5.07
N LYS A 107 20.39 21.90 6.20
CA LYS A 107 21.82 22.13 6.48
C LYS A 107 22.54 20.77 6.59
N ASN A 108 23.77 20.68 6.10
CA ASN A 108 24.58 19.47 6.06
C ASN A 108 24.05 18.33 5.15
N CYS A 109 23.06 18.58 4.31
CA CYS A 109 22.53 17.62 3.35
C CYS A 109 22.86 18.05 1.91
N THR A 110 23.53 17.19 1.16
CA THR A 110 23.80 17.38 -0.28
C THR A 110 22.81 16.54 -1.07
N VAL A 111 21.97 17.18 -1.87
CA VAL A 111 20.99 16.50 -2.74
C VAL A 111 21.58 16.35 -4.14
N ILE A 112 21.66 15.10 -4.61
CA ILE A 112 22.24 14.76 -5.91
C ILE A 112 21.17 14.10 -6.78
N GLN A 113 20.91 14.67 -7.95
CA GLN A 113 20.07 14.05 -8.97
C GLN A 113 20.94 13.17 -9.86
N GLY A 114 20.69 11.86 -9.85
CA GLY A 114 21.46 10.91 -10.65
C GLY A 114 21.24 9.47 -10.22
N HIS A 115 21.71 8.53 -11.04
CA HIS A 115 21.63 7.10 -10.77
C HIS A 115 22.87 6.63 -10.01
N ALA A 116 22.68 6.25 -8.74
CA ALA A 116 23.72 5.72 -7.89
C ALA A 116 24.05 4.26 -8.24
N ARG A 117 25.34 3.91 -8.28
CA ARG A 117 25.84 2.55 -8.46
C ARG A 117 27.01 2.28 -7.53
N PHE A 118 26.98 1.17 -6.85
CA PHE A 118 28.11 0.72 -6.04
C PHE A 118 29.32 0.41 -6.91
N GLN A 119 30.47 0.88 -6.49
CA GLN A 119 31.78 0.49 -7.00
C GLN A 119 32.48 -0.47 -6.03
N LEU A 120 32.33 -0.23 -4.73
CA LEU A 120 32.79 -1.03 -3.60
C LEU A 120 31.74 -0.93 -2.48
N SER A 121 31.90 -1.66 -1.38
CA SER A 121 30.96 -1.72 -0.26
C SER A 121 30.58 -0.34 0.31
N HIS A 122 31.52 0.60 0.35
CA HIS A 122 31.34 1.95 0.90
C HIS A 122 31.57 3.07 -0.12
N THR A 123 31.53 2.73 -1.41
CA THR A 123 31.81 3.67 -2.50
C THR A 123 30.72 3.58 -3.55
N VAL A 124 30.12 4.72 -3.86
CA VAL A 124 29.05 4.87 -4.83
C VAL A 124 29.46 5.87 -5.91
N ALA A 125 29.28 5.49 -7.17
CA ALA A 125 29.38 6.41 -8.30
C ALA A 125 28.00 6.98 -8.62
N VAL A 126 27.92 8.27 -8.87
CA VAL A 126 26.72 8.95 -9.38
C VAL A 126 27.17 10.07 -10.33
N ASN A 127 26.62 10.08 -11.54
CA ASN A 127 27.12 10.95 -12.63
C ASN A 127 28.66 10.79 -12.79
N ASP A 128 29.41 11.89 -12.78
CA ASP A 128 30.86 11.89 -12.86
C ASP A 128 31.54 11.94 -11.48
N GLU A 129 30.78 11.80 -10.40
CA GLU A 129 31.28 11.87 -9.03
C GLU A 129 31.40 10.48 -8.39
N VAL A 130 32.35 10.33 -7.48
CA VAL A 130 32.52 9.18 -6.62
C VAL A 130 32.33 9.63 -5.16
N LEU A 131 31.41 9.02 -4.47
CA LEU A 131 31.05 9.32 -3.08
C LEU A 131 31.45 8.17 -2.17
N GLN A 132 31.92 8.48 -0.97
CA GLN A 132 32.30 7.49 0.05
C GLN A 132 31.67 7.86 1.39
N ALA A 133 31.22 6.83 2.13
CA ALA A 133 30.74 6.97 3.49
C ALA A 133 30.87 5.66 4.27
N ASP A 134 31.02 5.75 5.59
CA ASP A 134 30.98 4.58 6.48
C ASP A 134 29.57 4.01 6.62
N LYS A 135 28.53 4.81 6.38
CA LYS A 135 27.13 4.42 6.49
C LYS A 135 26.39 4.65 5.17
N LEU A 136 25.87 3.55 4.61
CA LEU A 136 25.09 3.59 3.37
C LEU A 136 23.68 3.02 3.59
N PHE A 137 22.69 3.71 3.03
CA PHE A 137 21.27 3.36 3.18
C PHE A 137 20.64 3.21 1.80
N ILE A 138 20.18 1.99 1.49
CA ILE A 138 19.55 1.66 0.21
C ILE A 138 18.04 1.75 0.39
N ASN A 139 17.40 2.78 -0.22
CA ASN A 139 15.95 3.04 -0.13
C ASN A 139 15.35 3.21 -1.53
N VAL A 140 15.69 2.29 -2.42
CA VAL A 140 15.35 2.36 -3.85
C VAL A 140 13.94 1.88 -4.18
N GLY A 141 13.21 1.31 -3.22
CA GLY A 141 11.83 0.86 -3.39
C GLY A 141 11.65 -0.25 -4.41
N GLY A 142 10.46 -0.29 -5.00
CA GLY A 142 10.07 -1.28 -6.00
C GLY A 142 9.22 -0.66 -7.10
N ARG A 143 9.06 -1.41 -8.20
CA ARG A 143 8.23 -1.09 -9.37
C ARG A 143 7.15 -2.15 -9.58
N ALA A 144 6.18 -1.89 -10.45
CA ALA A 144 5.22 -2.90 -10.88
C ALA A 144 5.95 -4.12 -11.45
N SER A 145 5.49 -5.30 -11.08
CA SER A 145 5.95 -6.55 -11.68
C SER A 145 5.27 -6.75 -13.04
N VAL A 146 6.06 -7.11 -14.04
CA VAL A 146 5.58 -7.51 -15.37
C VAL A 146 6.08 -8.93 -15.61
N PRO A 147 5.27 -9.95 -15.25
CA PRO A 147 5.68 -11.33 -15.41
C PRO A 147 5.72 -11.73 -16.89
N ALA A 148 6.55 -12.71 -17.19
CA ALA A 148 6.49 -13.37 -18.49
C ALA A 148 5.14 -14.11 -18.62
N MET A 149 4.31 -13.65 -19.55
CA MET A 149 3.05 -14.32 -19.89
C MET A 149 2.86 -14.34 -21.43
N PRO A 150 2.18 -15.35 -21.97
CA PRO A 150 1.94 -15.43 -23.40
C PRO A 150 1.28 -14.16 -23.94
N GLY A 151 1.82 -13.58 -25.01
CA GLY A 151 1.28 -12.41 -25.70
C GLY A 151 1.54 -11.06 -25.02
N ILE A 152 2.29 -10.99 -23.93
CA ILE A 152 2.56 -9.72 -23.22
C ILE A 152 3.29 -8.68 -24.08
N GLN A 153 4.10 -9.13 -25.04
CA GLN A 153 4.85 -8.26 -25.96
C GLN A 153 4.01 -7.77 -27.14
N ASP A 154 2.85 -8.38 -27.39
CA ASP A 154 2.03 -8.15 -28.59
C ASP A 154 0.92 -7.12 -28.35
N VAL A 155 0.68 -6.72 -27.09
CA VAL A 155 -0.39 -5.82 -26.71
C VAL A 155 0.10 -4.70 -25.78
N PRO A 156 -0.47 -3.48 -25.86
CA PRO A 156 -0.23 -2.44 -24.88
C PRO A 156 -0.88 -2.83 -23.55
N PHE A 157 -0.16 -2.58 -22.45
CA PHE A 157 -0.69 -2.75 -21.10
C PHE A 157 -0.34 -1.56 -20.20
N LEU A 158 -1.10 -1.39 -19.15
CA LEU A 158 -0.90 -0.39 -18.11
C LEU A 158 -0.37 -1.04 -16.84
N THR A 159 0.31 -0.25 -16.04
CA THR A 159 0.72 -0.56 -14.66
C THR A 159 0.20 0.54 -13.74
N ASN A 160 0.32 0.38 -12.41
CA ASN A 160 -0.02 1.46 -11.49
C ASN A 160 0.66 2.78 -11.84
N SER A 161 1.87 2.74 -12.40
CA SER A 161 2.62 3.95 -12.77
C SER A 161 2.06 4.63 -14.01
N SER A 162 1.81 3.88 -15.09
CA SER A 162 1.26 4.45 -16.34
C SER A 162 -0.23 4.82 -16.22
N MET A 163 -0.97 4.21 -15.29
CA MET A 163 -2.34 4.65 -14.97
C MET A 163 -2.40 6.11 -14.49
N MET A 164 -1.31 6.63 -13.93
CA MET A 164 -1.25 8.03 -13.51
C MET A 164 -1.29 9.03 -14.68
N ASP A 165 -0.96 8.58 -15.87
CA ASP A 165 -0.94 9.43 -17.07
C ASP A 165 -2.23 9.32 -17.91
N VAL A 166 -3.14 8.41 -17.54
CA VAL A 166 -4.44 8.23 -18.22
C VAL A 166 -5.35 9.45 -17.96
N ASP A 167 -5.73 10.14 -19.04
CA ASP A 167 -6.61 11.31 -19.02
C ASP A 167 -7.92 11.11 -19.81
N PHE A 168 -8.20 9.86 -20.12
CA PHE A 168 -9.41 9.40 -20.84
C PHE A 168 -10.08 8.28 -20.02
N LEU A 169 -11.33 7.97 -20.34
CA LEU A 169 -12.06 6.88 -19.73
C LEU A 169 -11.96 5.63 -20.60
N PRO A 170 -11.27 4.54 -20.17
CA PRO A 170 -11.36 3.25 -20.85
C PRO A 170 -12.83 2.79 -20.93
N GLU A 171 -13.28 2.33 -22.12
CA GLU A 171 -14.60 1.74 -22.24
C GLU A 171 -14.71 0.49 -21.35
N HIS A 172 -13.75 -0.43 -21.47
CA HIS A 172 -13.67 -1.62 -20.63
C HIS A 172 -12.22 -1.83 -20.17
N LEU A 173 -11.99 -1.70 -18.85
CA LEU A 173 -10.71 -1.95 -18.21
C LEU A 173 -10.67 -3.37 -17.65
N VAL A 174 -9.79 -4.20 -18.18
CA VAL A 174 -9.51 -5.53 -17.61
C VAL A 174 -8.29 -5.42 -16.68
N ILE A 175 -8.44 -5.83 -15.43
CA ILE A 175 -7.40 -5.76 -14.41
C ILE A 175 -6.93 -7.17 -14.08
N VAL A 176 -5.65 -7.46 -14.31
CA VAL A 176 -5.03 -8.71 -13.91
C VAL A 176 -4.39 -8.52 -12.53
N GLY A 177 -4.95 -9.19 -11.53
CA GLY A 177 -4.55 -9.15 -10.12
C GLY A 177 -5.65 -8.58 -9.21
N GLY A 178 -6.13 -9.41 -8.29
CA GLY A 178 -7.21 -9.14 -7.34
C GLY A 178 -6.73 -8.73 -5.94
N SER A 179 -5.62 -7.99 -5.83
CA SER A 179 -5.11 -7.43 -4.57
C SER A 179 -5.27 -5.91 -4.54
N TYR A 180 -4.76 -5.23 -3.50
CA TYR A 180 -4.98 -3.80 -3.19
C TYR A 180 -5.03 -2.88 -4.41
N ILE A 181 -3.96 -2.89 -5.21
CA ILE A 181 -3.83 -2.01 -6.39
C ILE A 181 -4.95 -2.29 -7.39
N GLY A 182 -5.18 -3.56 -7.71
CA GLY A 182 -6.22 -3.96 -8.67
C GLY A 182 -7.62 -3.57 -8.21
N LEU A 183 -7.92 -3.74 -6.92
CA LEU A 183 -9.24 -3.44 -6.36
C LEU A 183 -9.51 -1.93 -6.29
N GLU A 184 -8.52 -1.14 -5.84
CA GLU A 184 -8.64 0.32 -5.80
C GLU A 184 -8.84 0.90 -7.21
N PHE A 185 -8.02 0.51 -8.19
CA PHE A 185 -8.20 0.95 -9.57
C PHE A 185 -9.53 0.44 -10.16
N GLY A 186 -9.92 -0.78 -9.86
CA GLY A 186 -11.18 -1.37 -10.31
C GLY A 186 -12.38 -0.53 -9.88
N GLN A 187 -12.49 -0.22 -8.60
CA GLN A 187 -13.59 0.56 -8.09
C GLN A 187 -13.57 2.02 -8.57
N MET A 188 -12.38 2.66 -8.61
CA MET A 188 -12.25 4.02 -9.12
C MET A 188 -12.75 4.15 -10.55
N TYR A 189 -12.24 3.28 -11.45
CA TYR A 189 -12.59 3.36 -12.87
C TYR A 189 -14.04 2.94 -13.12
N ARG A 190 -14.58 1.98 -12.34
CA ARG A 190 -16.02 1.67 -12.37
C ARG A 190 -16.85 2.89 -12.03
N ARG A 191 -16.49 3.60 -10.98
CA ARG A 191 -17.15 4.84 -10.54
C ARG A 191 -16.94 6.02 -11.47
N PHE A 192 -15.85 6.05 -12.25
CA PHE A 192 -15.68 7.02 -13.32
C PHE A 192 -16.58 6.71 -14.53
N GLY A 193 -16.97 5.45 -14.73
CA GLY A 193 -17.91 5.03 -15.77
C GLY A 193 -17.42 3.91 -16.68
N SER A 194 -16.24 3.37 -16.47
CA SER A 194 -15.75 2.20 -17.23
C SER A 194 -16.53 0.93 -16.88
N GLU A 195 -16.65 0.03 -17.84
CA GLU A 195 -16.81 -1.39 -17.52
C GLU A 195 -15.50 -1.91 -16.94
N VAL A 196 -15.60 -2.76 -15.89
CA VAL A 196 -14.43 -3.30 -15.21
C VAL A 196 -14.56 -4.79 -15.00
N THR A 197 -13.51 -5.54 -15.38
CA THR A 197 -13.36 -6.95 -15.03
C THR A 197 -12.05 -7.16 -14.31
N ILE A 198 -12.10 -7.76 -13.12
CA ILE A 198 -10.92 -8.16 -12.34
C ILE A 198 -10.70 -9.66 -12.55
N VAL A 199 -9.49 -10.02 -12.93
CA VAL A 199 -9.04 -11.40 -13.17
C VAL A 199 -8.01 -11.75 -12.11
N GLU A 200 -8.30 -12.77 -11.28
CA GLU A 200 -7.44 -13.21 -10.18
C GLU A 200 -7.11 -14.70 -10.32
N MET A 201 -5.83 -15.05 -10.22
CA MET A 201 -5.37 -16.44 -10.29
C MET A 201 -5.80 -17.28 -9.08
N GLY A 202 -5.90 -16.64 -7.94
CA GLY A 202 -6.30 -17.28 -6.69
C GLY A 202 -7.80 -17.55 -6.58
N PRO A 203 -8.19 -18.35 -5.59
CA PRO A 203 -9.61 -18.68 -5.35
C PRO A 203 -10.39 -17.53 -4.72
N ARG A 204 -9.73 -16.44 -4.33
CA ARG A 204 -10.35 -15.28 -3.67
C ARG A 204 -9.56 -14.00 -3.91
N LEU A 205 -10.24 -12.87 -3.80
CA LEU A 205 -9.59 -11.55 -3.77
C LEU A 205 -8.76 -11.40 -2.49
N ILE A 206 -7.73 -10.51 -2.52
CA ILE A 206 -6.89 -10.23 -1.35
C ILE A 206 -6.49 -11.51 -0.60
N GLY A 207 -5.95 -12.50 -1.27
CA GLY A 207 -5.73 -13.87 -0.78
C GLY A 207 -4.99 -14.01 0.56
N ARG A 208 -4.37 -12.91 1.06
CA ARG A 208 -3.71 -12.86 2.38
C ARG A 208 -4.66 -12.52 3.52
N GLU A 209 -5.89 -12.06 3.20
CA GLU A 209 -6.91 -11.72 4.17
C GLU A 209 -7.69 -12.94 4.64
N ASP A 210 -8.43 -12.77 5.74
CA ASP A 210 -9.41 -13.73 6.20
C ASP A 210 -10.50 -13.92 5.13
N GLU A 211 -11.04 -15.13 5.06
CA GLU A 211 -11.98 -15.51 4.00
C GLU A 211 -13.25 -14.65 4.01
N ASP A 212 -13.78 -14.35 5.18
CA ASP A 212 -14.97 -13.53 5.34
C ASP A 212 -14.78 -12.07 4.91
N ILE A 213 -13.57 -11.52 5.06
CA ILE A 213 -13.19 -10.19 4.57
C ILE A 213 -13.11 -10.22 3.04
N SER A 214 -12.41 -11.21 2.49
CA SER A 214 -12.27 -11.40 1.05
C SER A 214 -13.63 -11.50 0.36
N GLU A 215 -14.54 -12.30 0.92
CA GLU A 215 -15.89 -12.47 0.38
C GLU A 215 -16.72 -11.19 0.49
N ALA A 216 -16.65 -10.48 1.62
CA ALA A 216 -17.35 -9.20 1.77
C ALA A 216 -16.87 -8.16 0.75
N VAL A 217 -15.56 -8.04 0.53
CA VAL A 217 -15.00 -7.15 -0.50
C VAL A 217 -15.47 -7.56 -1.89
N ARG A 218 -15.51 -8.87 -2.20
CA ARG A 218 -16.02 -9.38 -3.47
C ARG A 218 -17.49 -8.98 -3.69
N GLN A 219 -18.32 -9.10 -2.66
CA GLN A 219 -19.75 -8.72 -2.72
C GLN A 219 -19.91 -7.20 -2.91
N ILE A 220 -19.15 -6.37 -2.20
CA ILE A 220 -19.19 -4.92 -2.32
C ILE A 220 -18.84 -4.48 -3.76
N LEU A 221 -17.74 -4.98 -4.31
CA LEU A 221 -17.32 -4.63 -5.67
C LEU A 221 -18.28 -5.17 -6.73
N GLY A 222 -18.77 -6.40 -6.55
CA GLY A 222 -19.78 -7.00 -7.42
C GLY A 222 -21.10 -6.23 -7.44
N ALA A 223 -21.54 -5.70 -6.31
CA ALA A 223 -22.74 -4.87 -6.21
C ALA A 223 -22.61 -3.54 -7.00
N GLU A 224 -21.41 -3.02 -7.21
CA GLU A 224 -21.15 -1.88 -8.10
C GLU A 224 -21.05 -2.29 -9.58
N GLY A 225 -21.23 -3.58 -9.92
CA GLY A 225 -21.19 -4.08 -11.28
C GLY A 225 -19.79 -4.37 -11.82
N ILE A 226 -18.80 -4.57 -10.93
CA ILE A 226 -17.49 -5.07 -11.31
C ILE A 226 -17.58 -6.58 -11.51
N GLN A 227 -17.16 -7.06 -12.68
CA GLN A 227 -17.05 -8.49 -12.95
C GLN A 227 -15.78 -9.04 -12.29
N ILE A 228 -15.89 -10.18 -11.59
CA ILE A 228 -14.77 -10.79 -10.88
C ILE A 228 -14.62 -12.24 -11.39
N ARG A 229 -13.42 -12.56 -11.86
CA ARG A 229 -13.04 -13.87 -12.41
C ARG A 229 -11.91 -14.44 -11.56
N LEU A 230 -12.28 -15.37 -10.68
CA LEU A 230 -11.35 -16.07 -9.79
C LEU A 230 -10.86 -17.38 -10.43
N ASN A 231 -9.85 -18.01 -9.84
CA ASN A 231 -9.22 -19.24 -10.32
C ASN A 231 -8.73 -19.14 -11.78
N ALA A 232 -8.34 -17.96 -12.22
CA ALA A 232 -7.85 -17.71 -13.56
C ALA A 232 -6.45 -18.33 -13.76
N LYS A 233 -6.40 -19.54 -14.28
CA LYS A 233 -5.16 -20.24 -14.63
C LYS A 233 -4.70 -19.84 -16.03
N CYS A 234 -3.40 -19.88 -16.30
CA CYS A 234 -2.84 -19.67 -17.63
C CYS A 234 -3.28 -18.35 -18.32
N ILE A 235 -3.16 -17.22 -17.57
CA ILE A 235 -3.49 -15.90 -18.12
C ILE A 235 -2.59 -15.60 -19.34
N SER A 236 -3.22 -15.21 -20.45
CA SER A 236 -2.55 -14.83 -21.68
C SER A 236 -3.17 -13.57 -22.28
N LEU A 237 -2.41 -12.86 -23.09
CA LEU A 237 -2.87 -11.65 -23.76
C LEU A 237 -2.81 -11.83 -25.29
N ALA A 238 -3.80 -11.33 -26.00
CA ALA A 238 -3.81 -11.34 -27.45
C ALA A 238 -4.55 -10.13 -28.01
N LYS A 239 -4.11 -9.67 -29.18
CA LYS A 239 -4.84 -8.64 -29.93
C LYS A 239 -6.06 -9.26 -30.60
N ARG A 240 -7.22 -8.62 -30.49
CA ARG A 240 -8.47 -8.97 -31.18
C ARG A 240 -9.07 -7.71 -31.79
N ASP A 241 -8.80 -7.46 -33.07
CA ASP A 241 -9.16 -6.21 -33.74
C ASP A 241 -8.69 -4.96 -32.97
N SER A 242 -9.62 -4.14 -32.49
CA SER A 242 -9.36 -2.95 -31.69
C SER A 242 -9.33 -3.23 -30.17
N ARG A 243 -9.52 -4.49 -29.74
CA ARG A 243 -9.58 -4.89 -28.32
C ARG A 243 -8.41 -5.79 -27.94
N ILE A 244 -8.24 -5.97 -26.65
CA ILE A 244 -7.29 -6.90 -26.06
C ILE A 244 -8.08 -8.04 -25.44
N ALA A 245 -7.78 -9.27 -25.87
CA ALA A 245 -8.31 -10.47 -25.24
C ALA A 245 -7.37 -10.86 -24.08
N VAL A 246 -7.94 -11.00 -22.91
CA VAL A 246 -7.30 -11.61 -21.75
C VAL A 246 -7.83 -13.03 -21.66
N GLY A 247 -7.01 -14.00 -22.07
CA GLY A 247 -7.31 -15.43 -21.96
C GLY A 247 -7.23 -15.86 -20.50
N ILE A 248 -8.23 -16.61 -20.07
CA ILE A 248 -8.37 -17.09 -18.69
C ILE A 248 -8.84 -18.55 -18.72
N GLY A 249 -8.03 -19.46 -18.21
CA GLY A 249 -8.45 -20.83 -17.96
C GLY A 249 -9.21 -20.92 -16.66
N CYS A 250 -10.46 -20.42 -16.63
CA CYS A 250 -11.33 -20.49 -15.46
C CYS A 250 -12.36 -21.61 -15.60
N ASP A 251 -12.82 -22.13 -14.47
CA ASP A 251 -13.86 -23.14 -14.41
C ASP A 251 -15.25 -22.55 -14.73
N GLU A 252 -15.44 -21.23 -14.62
CA GLU A 252 -16.70 -20.53 -14.86
C GLU A 252 -16.56 -19.40 -15.88
N GLY A 253 -17.60 -19.25 -16.74
CA GLY A 253 -17.73 -18.17 -17.72
C GLY A 253 -16.88 -18.35 -18.99
N PRO A 254 -16.85 -17.33 -19.90
CA PRO A 254 -16.10 -17.40 -21.14
C PRO A 254 -14.60 -17.60 -20.91
N PRO A 255 -13.89 -18.29 -21.82
CA PRO A 255 -12.45 -18.57 -21.67
C PRO A 255 -11.56 -17.33 -21.90
N GLU A 256 -12.14 -16.21 -22.32
CA GLU A 256 -11.45 -14.92 -22.49
C GLU A 256 -12.35 -13.75 -22.13
N VAL A 257 -11.72 -12.63 -21.72
CA VAL A 257 -12.37 -11.33 -21.48
C VAL A 257 -11.82 -10.34 -22.50
N LEU A 258 -12.72 -9.65 -23.22
CA LEU A 258 -12.35 -8.62 -24.19
C LEU A 258 -12.43 -7.23 -23.55
N GLY A 259 -11.29 -6.56 -23.42
CA GLY A 259 -11.22 -5.19 -22.92
C GLY A 259 -10.63 -4.22 -23.93
N THR A 260 -10.83 -2.93 -23.72
CA THR A 260 -10.15 -1.88 -24.49
C THR A 260 -8.76 -1.60 -23.92
N HIS A 261 -8.59 -1.81 -22.61
CA HIS A 261 -7.32 -1.60 -21.89
C HIS A 261 -7.10 -2.71 -20.85
N VAL A 262 -5.83 -3.02 -20.58
CA VAL A 262 -5.42 -4.00 -19.59
C VAL A 262 -4.50 -3.33 -18.58
N LEU A 263 -4.79 -3.50 -17.26
CA LEU A 263 -3.94 -3.11 -16.15
C LEU A 263 -3.32 -4.35 -15.52
N LEU A 264 -2.00 -4.39 -15.43
CA LEU A 264 -1.27 -5.41 -14.68
C LEU A 264 -1.05 -4.94 -13.24
N ALA A 265 -1.67 -5.64 -12.29
CA ALA A 265 -1.59 -5.39 -10.84
C ALA A 265 -1.12 -6.65 -10.08
N VAL A 266 -0.17 -7.39 -10.65
CA VAL A 266 0.24 -8.75 -10.25
C VAL A 266 1.43 -8.77 -9.27
N GLY A 267 1.71 -7.68 -8.62
CA GLY A 267 2.77 -7.58 -7.60
C GLY A 267 3.83 -6.54 -7.93
N ARG A 268 4.94 -6.60 -7.17
CA ARG A 268 6.04 -5.64 -7.24
C ARG A 268 7.38 -6.35 -7.31
N THR A 269 8.35 -5.72 -7.95
CA THR A 269 9.73 -6.17 -8.08
C THR A 269 10.65 -5.08 -7.50
N PRO A 270 11.67 -5.41 -6.68
CA PRO A 270 12.58 -4.43 -6.12
C PRO A 270 13.46 -3.77 -7.20
N ASN A 271 13.87 -2.51 -6.98
CA ASN A 271 14.72 -1.76 -7.90
C ASN A 271 16.21 -1.96 -7.60
N THR A 272 16.65 -3.20 -7.51
CA THR A 272 17.97 -3.60 -7.04
C THR A 272 18.92 -4.06 -8.15
N HIS A 273 18.40 -4.40 -9.33
CA HIS A 273 19.12 -5.08 -10.41
C HIS A 273 20.23 -4.25 -11.08
N ASP A 274 20.20 -2.94 -10.97
CA ASP A 274 21.10 -2.01 -11.66
C ASP A 274 21.96 -1.15 -10.70
N LEU A 275 22.02 -1.54 -9.42
CA LEU A 275 22.76 -0.83 -8.38
C LEU A 275 24.23 -1.27 -8.26
N GLY A 276 24.63 -2.41 -8.86
CA GLY A 276 25.94 -3.00 -8.65
C GLY A 276 26.15 -3.59 -7.26
N LEU A 277 25.11 -4.23 -6.69
CA LEU A 277 25.13 -4.82 -5.35
C LEU A 277 26.19 -5.92 -5.22
N ASP A 278 26.48 -6.65 -6.28
CA ASP A 278 27.54 -7.64 -6.39
C ASP A 278 28.92 -7.05 -6.09
N ARG A 279 29.19 -5.83 -6.56
CA ARG A 279 30.46 -5.11 -6.31
C ARG A 279 30.60 -4.67 -4.85
N ALA A 280 29.47 -4.43 -4.20
CA ALA A 280 29.42 -4.11 -2.77
C ALA A 280 29.42 -5.36 -1.87
N GLY A 281 29.23 -6.56 -2.43
CA GLY A 281 29.06 -7.79 -1.68
C GLY A 281 27.71 -7.88 -0.95
N VAL A 282 26.73 -7.05 -1.33
CA VAL A 282 25.39 -7.06 -0.71
C VAL A 282 24.55 -8.21 -1.26
N ALA A 283 24.08 -9.08 -0.37
CA ALA A 283 23.30 -10.26 -0.71
C ALA A 283 21.83 -9.93 -1.02
N THR A 284 21.28 -10.63 -2.02
CA THR A 284 19.86 -10.59 -2.36
C THR A 284 19.27 -12.00 -2.35
N ASP A 285 17.95 -12.09 -2.17
CA ASP A 285 17.21 -13.35 -2.37
C ASP A 285 16.99 -13.62 -3.88
N GLU A 286 16.40 -14.78 -4.21
CA GLU A 286 16.10 -15.21 -5.58
C GLU A 286 15.15 -14.24 -6.32
N ARG A 287 14.38 -13.44 -5.60
CA ARG A 287 13.45 -12.43 -6.13
C ARG A 287 14.08 -11.04 -6.26
N GLY A 288 15.36 -10.91 -5.86
CA GLY A 288 16.13 -9.67 -5.92
C GLY A 288 15.93 -8.73 -4.73
N TYR A 289 15.24 -9.14 -3.66
CA TYR A 289 15.16 -8.34 -2.43
C TYR A 289 16.46 -8.42 -1.65
N ILE A 290 16.91 -7.29 -1.11
CA ILE A 290 18.12 -7.22 -0.28
C ILE A 290 17.86 -7.92 1.05
N ILE A 291 18.71 -8.88 1.39
CA ILE A 291 18.63 -9.61 2.64
C ILE A 291 19.10 -8.71 3.78
N VAL A 292 18.28 -8.56 4.80
CA VAL A 292 18.57 -7.76 6.00
C VAL A 292 18.25 -8.54 7.27
N ASP A 293 18.96 -8.18 8.35
CA ASP A 293 18.66 -8.64 9.70
C ASP A 293 17.44 -7.92 10.28
N ASP A 294 17.15 -8.14 11.55
CA ASP A 294 16.01 -7.57 12.25
C ASP A 294 16.16 -6.08 12.61
N GLN A 295 17.37 -5.53 12.41
CA GLN A 295 17.68 -4.10 12.53
C GLN A 295 17.93 -3.43 11.17
N LEU A 296 17.55 -4.14 10.07
CA LEU A 296 17.63 -3.67 8.69
C LEU A 296 19.06 -3.53 8.14
N GLN A 297 20.07 -4.08 8.84
CA GLN A 297 21.43 -4.14 8.34
C GLN A 297 21.58 -5.31 7.35
N THR A 298 22.34 -5.08 6.28
CA THR A 298 22.68 -6.13 5.30
C THR A 298 23.82 -7.01 5.85
N ASN A 299 24.21 -8.02 5.07
CA ASN A 299 25.42 -8.81 5.36
C ASN A 299 26.74 -7.99 5.29
N VAL A 300 26.69 -6.77 4.78
CA VAL A 300 27.85 -5.86 4.71
C VAL A 300 27.77 -4.87 5.86
N PRO A 301 28.72 -4.86 6.82
CA PRO A 301 28.72 -3.91 7.92
C PRO A 301 28.67 -2.47 7.42
N GLY A 302 27.85 -1.62 8.05
CA GLY A 302 27.69 -0.23 7.65
C GLY A 302 26.78 0.00 6.43
N VAL A 303 26.10 -1.06 5.94
CA VAL A 303 25.12 -0.95 4.84
C VAL A 303 23.75 -1.46 5.28
N TRP A 304 22.73 -0.63 5.14
CA TRP A 304 21.33 -0.93 5.47
C TRP A 304 20.44 -0.87 4.23
N ALA A 305 19.32 -1.58 4.25
CA ALA A 305 18.29 -1.48 3.20
C ALA A 305 16.91 -1.25 3.83
N LEU A 306 16.21 -0.20 3.38
CA LEU A 306 14.96 0.29 3.93
C LEU A 306 13.85 0.28 2.88
N GLY A 307 12.62 0.01 3.33
CA GLY A 307 11.42 0.01 2.50
C GLY A 307 11.32 -1.20 1.58
N ASP A 308 10.53 -1.07 0.51
CA ASP A 308 10.13 -2.20 -0.35
C ASP A 308 11.31 -3.06 -0.86
N CYS A 309 12.51 -2.49 -1.01
CA CYS A 309 13.66 -3.22 -1.56
C CYS A 309 14.23 -4.31 -0.62
N ASN A 310 13.85 -4.32 0.66
CA ASN A 310 14.27 -5.34 1.63
C ASN A 310 13.24 -6.48 1.81
N GLY A 311 12.05 -6.37 1.22
CA GLY A 311 11.00 -7.39 1.30
C GLY A 311 10.31 -7.56 2.66
N ARG A 312 10.66 -6.72 3.68
CA ARG A 312 10.08 -6.77 5.03
C ARG A 312 8.78 -5.98 5.17
N GLY A 313 8.30 -5.38 4.10
CA GLY A 313 7.05 -4.65 4.00
C GLY A 313 6.97 -3.89 2.69
N ALA A 314 5.75 -3.58 2.23
CA ALA A 314 5.52 -2.92 0.95
C ALA A 314 4.55 -1.73 1.08
N PHE A 315 4.52 -1.10 2.26
CA PHE A 315 3.67 0.05 2.54
C PHE A 315 4.51 1.27 2.94
N THR A 316 3.95 2.45 2.75
CA THR A 316 4.59 3.71 3.13
C THR A 316 4.96 3.76 4.60
N HIS A 317 4.05 3.35 5.48
CA HIS A 317 4.28 3.32 6.92
C HIS A 317 5.33 2.29 7.35
N THR A 318 5.46 1.16 6.67
CA THR A 318 6.54 0.20 6.95
C THR A 318 7.90 0.78 6.56
N SER A 319 7.98 1.45 5.41
CA SER A 319 9.21 2.15 4.99
C SER A 319 9.57 3.31 5.94
N TYR A 320 8.57 4.06 6.41
CA TYR A 320 8.77 5.12 7.39
C TYR A 320 9.27 4.56 8.72
N ASN A 321 8.68 3.47 9.20
CA ASN A 321 9.13 2.83 10.43
C ASN A 321 10.53 2.18 10.28
N ASP A 322 10.94 1.76 9.07
CA ASP A 322 12.32 1.33 8.82
C ASP A 322 13.32 2.45 9.15
N TYR A 323 13.02 3.69 8.71
CA TYR A 323 13.88 4.82 9.03
C TYR A 323 13.93 5.10 10.54
N GLU A 324 12.79 5.01 11.24
CA GLU A 324 12.74 5.21 12.68
C GLU A 324 13.62 4.18 13.42
N ILE A 325 13.49 2.89 13.08
CA ILE A 325 14.30 1.83 13.65
C ILE A 325 15.79 2.13 13.46
N VAL A 326 16.19 2.44 12.23
CA VAL A 326 17.60 2.70 11.92
C VAL A 326 18.11 3.98 12.61
N ALA A 327 17.34 5.06 12.54
CA ALA A 327 17.75 6.33 13.14
C ALA A 327 17.85 6.24 14.67
N ASP A 328 16.87 5.63 15.32
CA ASP A 328 16.86 5.49 16.78
C ASP A 328 18.00 4.56 17.26
N ASN A 329 18.24 3.45 16.56
CA ASN A 329 19.34 2.56 16.90
C ASN A 329 20.71 3.22 16.72
N LEU A 330 20.91 4.00 15.66
CA LEU A 330 22.21 4.62 15.36
C LEU A 330 22.49 5.91 16.15
N LEU A 331 21.45 6.71 16.46
CA LEU A 331 21.60 8.00 17.08
C LEU A 331 21.36 7.97 18.60
N ASN A 332 20.43 7.13 19.06
CA ASN A 332 20.02 7.07 20.47
C ASN A 332 20.57 5.83 21.19
N GLY A 333 21.13 4.85 20.45
CA GLY A 333 21.57 3.58 21.02
C GLY A 333 20.42 2.64 21.39
N ASP A 334 19.25 2.81 20.76
CA ASP A 334 18.10 1.94 20.95
C ASP A 334 18.35 0.55 20.30
N HIS A 335 17.48 -0.40 20.60
CA HIS A 335 17.53 -1.76 20.06
C HIS A 335 16.19 -2.14 19.41
N ARG A 336 15.59 -1.20 18.68
CA ARG A 336 14.33 -1.41 17.96
C ARG A 336 14.52 -2.42 16.82
N ARG A 337 13.48 -3.22 16.56
CA ARG A 337 13.51 -4.33 15.60
C ARG A 337 12.28 -4.33 14.70
N VAL A 338 12.43 -4.89 13.51
CA VAL A 338 11.30 -5.12 12.58
C VAL A 338 10.29 -6.10 13.16
N SER A 339 10.75 -7.11 13.91
CA SER A 339 9.90 -8.08 14.60
C SER A 339 9.03 -7.50 15.72
N ASP A 340 9.31 -6.27 16.18
CA ASP A 340 8.47 -5.57 17.18
C ASP A 340 7.22 -4.95 16.56
N ARG A 341 7.11 -4.93 15.22
CA ARG A 341 5.98 -4.33 14.50
C ARG A 341 4.72 -5.15 14.65
N ILE A 342 3.63 -4.46 14.89
CA ILE A 342 2.30 -5.00 14.66
C ILE A 342 1.98 -4.79 13.19
N GLN A 343 1.66 -5.86 12.48
CA GLN A 343 1.23 -5.74 11.08
C GLN A 343 -0.03 -4.91 11.00
N THR A 344 -0.02 -3.87 10.17
CA THR A 344 -1.17 -2.99 9.95
C THR A 344 -1.17 -2.48 8.52
N TYR A 345 -2.37 -2.33 7.96
CA TYR A 345 -2.58 -1.76 6.63
C TYR A 345 -4.03 -1.38 6.40
N ALA A 346 -4.27 -0.62 5.35
CA ALA A 346 -5.60 -0.34 4.86
C ALA A 346 -5.72 -0.67 3.36
N LEU A 347 -6.90 -1.12 2.94
CA LEU A 347 -7.35 -1.17 1.56
C LEU A 347 -8.32 0.00 1.36
N PHE A 348 -8.02 0.86 0.41
CA PHE A 348 -8.79 2.10 0.15
C PHE A 348 -9.84 1.91 -0.95
N THR A 349 -10.57 0.80 -0.87
CA THR A 349 -11.89 0.69 -1.49
C THR A 349 -12.90 1.52 -0.68
N ASP A 350 -14.11 1.62 -1.13
CA ASP A 350 -15.21 2.22 -0.39
C ASP A 350 -16.34 1.17 -0.25
N PRO A 351 -16.63 0.78 1.00
CA PRO A 351 -15.96 1.22 2.22
C PRO A 351 -14.53 0.71 2.35
N PRO A 352 -13.66 1.42 3.10
CA PRO A 352 -12.28 1.01 3.32
C PRO A 352 -12.19 -0.16 4.32
N LEU A 353 -11.10 -0.93 4.20
CA LEU A 353 -10.69 -1.90 5.20
C LEU A 353 -9.50 -1.35 5.99
N GLY A 354 -9.63 -1.23 7.31
CA GLY A 354 -8.51 -1.08 8.22
C GLY A 354 -8.20 -2.40 8.91
N ARG A 355 -6.93 -2.81 8.95
CA ARG A 355 -6.46 -4.07 9.52
C ARG A 355 -5.28 -3.87 10.45
N CYS A 356 -5.26 -4.55 11.63
CA CYS A 356 -4.07 -4.68 12.46
C CYS A 356 -4.00 -6.04 13.15
N GLY A 357 -2.78 -6.49 13.44
CA GLY A 357 -2.49 -7.76 14.12
C GLY A 357 -2.60 -9.00 13.23
N MET A 358 -2.94 -10.11 13.85
CA MET A 358 -2.92 -11.44 13.26
C MET A 358 -4.13 -11.70 12.36
N THR A 359 -3.97 -12.54 11.36
CA THR A 359 -5.08 -13.17 10.63
C THR A 359 -5.69 -14.31 11.46
N ASP A 360 -6.90 -14.75 11.11
CA ASP A 360 -7.53 -15.93 11.72
C ASP A 360 -6.64 -17.18 11.63
N ALA A 361 -5.99 -17.37 10.49
CA ALA A 361 -5.06 -18.48 10.29
C ALA A 361 -3.85 -18.41 11.22
N GLU A 362 -3.30 -17.22 11.43
CA GLU A 362 -2.18 -17.01 12.36
C GLU A 362 -2.61 -17.21 13.83
N ILE A 363 -3.81 -16.76 14.20
CA ILE A 363 -4.36 -17.02 15.55
C ILE A 363 -4.47 -18.53 15.79
N ARG A 364 -5.09 -19.28 14.85
CA ARG A 364 -5.18 -20.75 14.96
C ARG A 364 -3.81 -21.39 15.06
N LYS A 365 -2.86 -20.97 14.22
CA LYS A 365 -1.49 -21.50 14.23
C LYS A 365 -0.73 -21.17 15.52
N SER A 366 -1.04 -20.06 16.19
CA SER A 366 -0.39 -19.66 17.43
C SER A 366 -0.71 -20.57 18.63
N GLY A 367 -1.80 -21.35 18.56
CA GLY A 367 -2.28 -22.20 19.66
C GLY A 367 -2.82 -21.43 20.86
N ARG A 368 -2.99 -20.11 20.77
CA ARG A 368 -3.52 -19.28 21.86
C ARG A 368 -5.02 -19.53 22.04
N ALA A 369 -5.47 -19.57 23.29
CA ALA A 369 -6.88 -19.48 23.60
C ALA A 369 -7.36 -18.07 23.23
N ALA A 370 -8.25 -17.97 22.26
CA ALA A 370 -8.73 -16.70 21.77
C ALA A 370 -10.25 -16.55 21.89
N LEU A 371 -10.71 -15.32 22.06
CA LEU A 371 -12.11 -14.92 21.93
C LEU A 371 -12.23 -13.98 20.74
N ALA A 372 -13.33 -14.04 20.01
CA ALA A 372 -13.58 -13.14 18.87
C ALA A 372 -15.01 -12.65 18.83
N THR A 373 -15.23 -11.60 18.06
CA THR A 373 -16.54 -11.07 17.78
C THR A 373 -16.59 -10.47 16.39
N LYS A 374 -17.78 -10.48 15.77
CA LYS A 374 -18.06 -9.85 14.49
C LYS A 374 -19.36 -9.05 14.58
N HIS A 375 -19.30 -7.76 14.22
CA HIS A 375 -20.44 -6.86 14.31
C HIS A 375 -20.71 -6.18 12.96
N PRO A 376 -21.90 -6.35 12.35
CA PRO A 376 -22.19 -5.78 11.03
C PRO A 376 -22.29 -4.25 11.08
N MET A 377 -21.78 -3.56 10.07
CA MET A 377 -21.83 -2.10 9.95
C MET A 377 -23.27 -1.57 9.84
N SER A 378 -24.23 -2.38 9.38
CA SER A 378 -25.66 -2.04 9.35
C SER A 378 -26.28 -1.78 10.74
N ARG A 379 -25.57 -2.12 11.82
CA ARG A 379 -25.97 -1.84 13.21
C ARG A 379 -25.14 -0.72 13.85
N VAL A 380 -24.32 -0.03 13.08
CA VAL A 380 -23.52 1.11 13.53
C VAL A 380 -24.23 2.39 13.12
N SER A 381 -24.67 3.20 14.08
CA SER A 381 -25.50 4.41 13.84
C SER A 381 -24.88 5.33 12.80
N ARG A 382 -23.58 5.61 12.91
CA ARG A 382 -22.88 6.49 11.96
C ARG A 382 -22.86 5.94 10.53
N ALA A 383 -22.78 4.64 10.35
CA ALA A 383 -22.85 3.99 9.04
C ALA A 383 -24.27 4.10 8.44
N VAL A 384 -25.29 3.94 9.29
CA VAL A 384 -26.70 4.10 8.89
C VAL A 384 -27.01 5.55 8.49
N GLU A 385 -26.57 6.53 9.28
CA GLU A 385 -26.71 7.97 8.96
C GLU A 385 -26.13 8.34 7.60
N LYS A 386 -25.01 7.73 7.24
CA LYS A 386 -24.33 7.95 5.96
C LYS A 386 -24.87 7.08 4.82
N GLY A 387 -25.79 6.14 5.08
CA GLY A 387 -26.20 5.16 4.08
C GLY A 387 -25.06 4.24 3.60
N GLU A 388 -24.02 4.04 4.42
CA GLU A 388 -22.80 3.27 4.13
C GLU A 388 -22.71 2.08 5.07
N THR A 389 -23.65 1.15 4.96
CA THR A 389 -23.85 0.06 5.94
C THR A 389 -23.17 -1.26 5.58
N GLN A 390 -22.39 -1.28 4.51
CA GLN A 390 -21.67 -2.47 4.06
C GLN A 390 -20.47 -2.78 4.97
N GLY A 391 -20.20 -4.08 5.15
CA GLY A 391 -19.06 -4.56 5.91
C GLY A 391 -19.34 -4.84 7.38
N PHE A 392 -18.30 -4.90 8.19
CA PHE A 392 -18.36 -5.29 9.61
C PHE A 392 -17.09 -4.86 10.38
N ILE A 393 -17.22 -4.87 11.71
CA ILE A 393 -16.10 -4.78 12.66
C ILE A 393 -15.83 -6.19 13.19
N LYS A 394 -14.59 -6.67 13.10
CA LYS A 394 -14.14 -7.97 13.62
C LYS A 394 -12.94 -7.75 14.52
N VAL A 395 -12.99 -8.32 15.73
CA VAL A 395 -11.90 -8.22 16.72
C VAL A 395 -11.67 -9.59 17.34
N ALA A 396 -10.41 -9.97 17.54
CA ALA A 396 -10.02 -11.13 18.32
C ALA A 396 -9.07 -10.70 19.44
N VAL A 397 -9.23 -11.35 20.61
CA VAL A 397 -8.45 -11.07 21.82
C VAL A 397 -7.93 -12.38 22.41
N ASP A 398 -6.80 -12.32 23.07
CA ASP A 398 -6.24 -13.43 23.85
C ASP A 398 -7.10 -13.65 25.12
N ALA A 399 -7.57 -14.86 25.34
CA ALA A 399 -8.47 -15.17 26.44
C ALA A 399 -7.79 -15.06 27.83
N ASP A 400 -6.48 -15.27 27.89
CA ASP A 400 -5.70 -15.26 29.13
C ASP A 400 -5.17 -13.86 29.46
N THR A 401 -4.43 -13.27 28.52
CA THR A 401 -3.79 -11.95 28.70
C THR A 401 -4.74 -10.78 28.51
N LYS A 402 -5.90 -11.00 27.89
CA LYS A 402 -6.90 -9.98 27.51
C LYS A 402 -6.38 -8.97 26.45
N GLN A 403 -5.21 -9.22 25.85
CA GLN A 403 -4.65 -8.35 24.83
C GLN A 403 -5.37 -8.56 23.49
N ILE A 404 -5.45 -7.49 22.69
CA ILE A 404 -5.99 -7.56 21.34
C ILE A 404 -5.00 -8.30 20.43
N LEU A 405 -5.44 -9.35 19.76
CA LEU A 405 -4.64 -10.12 18.80
C LEU A 405 -4.83 -9.64 17.37
N SER A 406 -6.03 -9.19 17.05
CA SER A 406 -6.45 -8.88 15.70
C SER A 406 -7.58 -7.89 15.69
N ALA A 407 -7.58 -7.01 14.71
CA ALA A 407 -8.75 -6.22 14.34
C ALA A 407 -8.83 -6.02 12.83
N ALA A 408 -10.05 -6.13 12.29
CA ALA A 408 -10.38 -5.81 10.92
C ALA A 408 -11.69 -5.01 10.90
N ILE A 409 -11.65 -3.82 10.33
CA ILE A 409 -12.81 -2.93 10.21
C ILE A 409 -13.03 -2.65 8.73
N LEU A 410 -13.94 -3.38 8.13
CA LEU A 410 -14.42 -3.13 6.77
C LEU A 410 -15.68 -2.29 6.89
N GLY A 411 -15.60 -1.01 6.57
CA GLY A 411 -16.73 -0.11 6.74
C GLY A 411 -16.31 1.36 6.73
N THR A 412 -17.30 2.26 6.80
CA THR A 412 -17.05 3.71 6.79
C THR A 412 -16.10 4.12 7.93
N GLY A 413 -14.98 4.75 7.56
CA GLY A 413 -13.93 5.15 8.49
C GLY A 413 -13.10 4.00 9.08
N GLY A 414 -13.16 2.79 8.49
CA GLY A 414 -12.45 1.61 8.99
C GLY A 414 -10.93 1.81 9.02
N ASP A 415 -10.39 2.52 8.06
CA ASP A 415 -8.99 2.92 7.95
C ASP A 415 -8.52 3.85 9.08
N GLU A 416 -9.42 4.65 9.65
CA GLU A 416 -9.13 5.55 10.77
C GLU A 416 -9.43 4.90 12.13
N VAL A 417 -10.57 4.23 12.25
CA VAL A 417 -11.03 3.66 13.53
C VAL A 417 -10.13 2.52 14.02
N VAL A 418 -9.50 1.78 13.12
CA VAL A 418 -8.58 0.68 13.46
C VAL A 418 -7.42 1.13 14.35
N HIS A 419 -7.02 2.40 14.28
CA HIS A 419 -5.93 2.96 15.09
C HIS A 419 -6.22 2.94 16.60
N VAL A 420 -7.48 3.04 17.02
CA VAL A 420 -7.85 2.89 18.46
C VAL A 420 -7.42 1.53 19.00
N LEU A 421 -7.58 0.48 18.19
CA LEU A 421 -7.20 -0.89 18.58
C LEU A 421 -5.69 -1.11 18.41
N LEU A 422 -5.09 -0.55 17.37
CA LEU A 422 -3.64 -0.60 17.13
C LEU A 422 -2.85 0.06 18.28
N ASP A 423 -3.26 1.24 18.73
CA ASP A 423 -2.59 1.94 19.83
C ASP A 423 -2.70 1.15 21.16
N ALA A 424 -3.88 0.54 21.41
CA ALA A 424 -4.04 -0.37 22.55
C ALA A 424 -3.13 -1.61 22.46
N MET A 425 -2.92 -2.16 21.24
CA MET A 425 -1.99 -3.26 21.02
C MET A 425 -0.54 -2.86 21.29
N TYR A 426 -0.08 -1.71 20.80
CA TYR A 426 1.27 -1.20 21.07
C TYR A 426 1.48 -0.88 22.55
N ALA A 427 0.47 -0.38 23.24
CA ALA A 427 0.48 -0.18 24.70
C ALA A 427 0.43 -1.51 25.49
N LYS A 428 0.25 -2.67 24.79
CA LYS A 428 0.00 -3.99 25.42
C LYS A 428 -1.16 -3.95 26.42
N ALA A 429 -2.10 -3.04 26.19
CA ALA A 429 -3.25 -2.84 27.07
C ALA A 429 -4.27 -3.99 26.90
N PRO A 430 -4.95 -4.39 27.99
CA PRO A 430 -6.06 -5.32 27.85
C PRO A 430 -7.23 -4.64 27.10
N TYR A 431 -7.98 -5.41 26.32
CA TYR A 431 -9.10 -4.88 25.52
C TYR A 431 -10.14 -4.12 26.36
N THR A 432 -10.19 -4.41 27.65
CA THR A 432 -11.10 -3.76 28.61
C THR A 432 -10.83 -2.26 28.75
N VAL A 433 -9.64 -1.78 28.41
CA VAL A 433 -9.34 -0.33 28.37
C VAL A 433 -10.21 0.34 27.30
N VAL A 434 -10.26 -0.21 26.11
CA VAL A 434 -11.13 0.28 25.02
C VAL A 434 -12.59 0.05 25.35
N GLN A 435 -12.94 -1.13 25.89
CA GLN A 435 -14.32 -1.51 26.22
C GLN A 435 -14.98 -0.57 27.26
N ARG A 436 -14.20 -0.01 28.19
CA ARG A 436 -14.69 0.86 29.26
C ARG A 436 -14.49 2.34 29.00
N ALA A 437 -13.85 2.69 27.89
CA ALA A 437 -13.63 4.08 27.52
C ALA A 437 -14.94 4.74 27.05
N MET A 438 -15.11 6.03 27.39
CA MET A 438 -16.22 6.83 26.90
C MET A 438 -15.85 7.42 25.55
N HIS A 439 -16.50 6.91 24.49
CA HIS A 439 -16.32 7.39 23.12
C HIS A 439 -17.38 8.43 22.73
N ILE A 440 -17.03 9.29 21.76
CA ILE A 440 -17.92 10.36 21.27
C ILE A 440 -19.05 9.78 20.42
N HIS A 441 -20.28 10.18 20.70
CA HIS A 441 -21.47 9.87 19.91
C HIS A 441 -21.83 11.03 18.95
N PRO A 442 -22.28 10.77 17.67
CA PRO A 442 -22.27 9.48 16.97
C PRO A 442 -20.98 9.28 16.16
N THR A 443 -20.27 8.19 16.39
CA THR A 443 -19.07 7.80 15.65
C THR A 443 -19.03 6.29 15.42
N VAL A 444 -18.20 5.81 14.50
CA VAL A 444 -17.96 4.37 14.35
C VAL A 444 -17.18 3.84 15.55
N ALA A 445 -16.24 4.60 16.09
CA ALA A 445 -15.37 4.22 17.21
C ALA A 445 -16.18 3.92 18.51
N GLU A 446 -17.31 4.60 18.73
CA GLU A 446 -18.14 4.36 19.93
C GLU A 446 -18.74 2.96 19.99
N PHE A 447 -18.80 2.24 18.86
CA PHE A 447 -19.26 0.86 18.82
C PHE A 447 -18.23 -0.16 19.29
N LEU A 448 -16.94 0.20 19.38
CA LEU A 448 -15.90 -0.70 19.87
C LEU A 448 -16.18 -1.27 21.25
N PRO A 449 -16.63 -0.50 22.28
CA PRO A 449 -17.10 -1.04 23.55
C PRO A 449 -18.20 -2.11 23.41
N THR A 450 -19.21 -1.84 22.57
CA THR A 450 -20.32 -2.77 22.30
C THR A 450 -19.84 -4.04 21.60
N VAL A 451 -18.94 -3.91 20.63
CA VAL A 451 -18.32 -5.04 19.94
C VAL A 451 -17.54 -5.91 20.93
N LEU A 452 -16.67 -5.29 21.74
CA LEU A 452 -15.86 -5.98 22.73
C LEU A 452 -16.64 -6.59 23.90
N SER A 453 -17.91 -6.21 24.08
CA SER A 453 -18.80 -6.84 25.07
C SER A 453 -19.40 -8.18 24.62
N LYS A 454 -19.23 -8.55 23.32
CA LYS A 454 -19.84 -9.72 22.68
C LYS A 454 -18.82 -10.76 22.23
N LEU A 455 -17.69 -10.83 22.93
CA LEU A 455 -16.65 -11.80 22.66
C LEU A 455 -17.12 -13.23 22.98
N GLU A 456 -16.93 -14.14 22.05
CA GLU A 456 -17.24 -15.57 22.14
C GLU A 456 -15.98 -16.40 21.84
N PRO A 457 -15.92 -17.68 22.22
CA PRO A 457 -14.79 -18.53 21.87
C PRO A 457 -14.49 -18.49 20.37
N PHE A 458 -13.22 -18.29 20.02
CA PHE A 458 -12.76 -18.25 18.63
C PHE A 458 -12.82 -19.65 18.03
N SER A 459 -13.52 -19.83 16.93
CA SER A 459 -13.73 -21.13 16.23
C SER A 459 -12.81 -21.28 15.00
#